data_06149c6846517005eec43ef29710d2ef
#
_entry.id   06149c6846517005eec43ef29710d2ef
#
_cell.length_a   1.000
_cell.length_b   1.000
_cell.length_c   1.000
_cell.angle_alpha   90.00
_cell.angle_beta   90.00
_cell.angle_gamma   90.00
#
_symmetry.space_group_name_H-M   'P 1'
#
loop_
_entity.id
_entity.type
_entity.pdbx_description
1 polymer ?
#
loop_
_entity_poly.entity_id
_entity_poly.type
_entity_poly.pdbx_seq_one_letter_code
_entity_poly.pdbx_strand_id
1 'polypeptide(L)'
;MKLLHSLLVFPLALREALGYSNLADESLKSLSVSSDDFSITNKDGLLAPILIPRVPGTPGNAKVIEHFHNFFTNNLPEWRISFQNSSSTTPTSGGKEVPFRNFIATRDPPWVKGEGEVGRLALVAHFDSKLTPKNFIGATDSAAPCAMLLHAARGVDAALTAKWAAIEAKGERDEFDEHKGVQILLLDGEEAFATWTHTDSVYGARALAEEWETTMNPAMSTFRNPLESIDLFLLLDLLGSSHPAVPSYFKTTHWAYKNMASVEERLRKANKLKSKVDGNFLWEAEKDEHDRWAGGMIEDDHIPFMARGVDILHIIPSPFPAVWHTSKDDGEHLDLDVVEDWAMITTAFAAEWMELEGYMQGDAPQTSDKRSVVENGKSEL
;
A
#
# COMPACT_ATOMS: atom_id res chain seq x y z
N MET A 1 55.08 -6.80 19.03
CA MET A 1 53.80 -6.28 19.50
C MET A 1 52.89 -6.14 18.28
N LYS A 2 52.04 -7.17 18.00
CA LYS A 2 51.11 -7.19 16.89
C LYS A 2 49.74 -6.79 17.44
N LEU A 3 49.21 -5.63 17.06
CA LEU A 3 47.82 -5.27 17.32
C LEU A 3 46.95 -6.07 16.37
N LEU A 4 46.12 -6.97 16.92
CA LEU A 4 44.96 -7.56 16.23
C LEU A 4 43.88 -6.50 16.18
N HIS A 5 43.56 -6.01 14.97
CA HIS A 5 42.31 -5.31 14.73
C HIS A 5 41.20 -6.38 14.56
N SER A 6 40.39 -6.51 15.59
CA SER A 6 39.15 -7.30 15.52
C SER A 6 38.11 -6.45 14.82
N LEU A 7 37.86 -6.73 13.54
CA LEU A 7 36.68 -6.21 12.84
C LEU A 7 35.44 -6.92 13.45
N LEU A 8 34.64 -6.17 14.18
CA LEU A 8 33.29 -6.59 14.54
C LEU A 8 32.45 -6.54 13.26
N VAL A 9 32.31 -7.68 12.61
CA VAL A 9 31.29 -7.91 11.60
C VAL A 9 30.00 -8.12 12.39
N PHE A 10 29.16 -7.07 12.51
CA PHE A 10 27.78 -7.26 12.94
C PHE A 10 27.05 -8.02 11.83
N PRO A 11 26.45 -9.16 12.14
CA PRO A 11 25.69 -9.89 11.13
C PRO A 11 24.46 -9.09 10.74
N LEU A 12 24.33 -8.81 9.45
CA LEU A 12 23.11 -8.25 8.81
C LEU A 12 21.86 -9.12 9.05
N ALA A 13 22.03 -10.31 9.59
CA ALA A 13 20.96 -11.30 9.82
C ALA A 13 20.02 -10.99 11.00
N LEU A 14 20.25 -9.94 11.80
CA LEU A 14 19.41 -9.64 12.97
C LEU A 14 18.25 -8.67 12.68
N ARG A 15 18.16 -8.08 11.48
CA ARG A 15 16.99 -7.25 11.12
C ARG A 15 15.75 -8.08 10.73
N GLU A 16 15.91 -9.37 10.43
CA GLU A 16 14.79 -10.24 10.02
C GLU A 16 13.87 -10.69 11.17
N ALA A 17 14.22 -10.44 12.42
CA ALA A 17 13.53 -11.02 13.59
C ALA A 17 12.75 -10.00 14.45
N LEU A 18 12.84 -8.72 14.21
CA LEU A 18 12.20 -7.69 15.03
C LEU A 18 11.16 -6.96 14.22
N GLY A 19 9.89 -7.34 14.39
CA GLY A 19 8.77 -6.52 13.98
C GLY A 19 7.88 -7.04 12.86
N TYR A 20 7.78 -8.35 12.63
CA TYR A 20 6.76 -8.98 11.81
C TYR A 20 6.14 -10.15 12.58
N SER A 21 4.81 -10.19 12.67
CA SER A 21 4.09 -11.23 13.42
C SER A 21 2.95 -11.82 12.61
N ASN A 22 2.98 -13.14 12.43
CA ASN A 22 1.94 -13.84 11.69
C ASN A 22 0.59 -13.74 12.40
N LEU A 23 -0.46 -13.47 11.65
CA LEU A 23 -1.83 -13.63 12.11
C LEU A 23 -2.15 -15.11 12.34
N ALA A 24 -2.88 -15.41 13.41
CA ALA A 24 -3.42 -16.75 13.63
C ALA A 24 -4.50 -17.09 12.58
N ASP A 25 -4.79 -18.38 12.42
CA ASP A 25 -5.79 -18.85 11.46
C ASP A 25 -7.17 -18.23 11.70
N GLU A 26 -7.56 -18.00 12.95
CA GLU A 26 -8.81 -17.37 13.32
C GLU A 26 -8.85 -15.91 12.85
N SER A 27 -7.77 -15.16 13.05
CA SER A 27 -7.66 -13.78 12.59
C SER A 27 -7.67 -13.69 11.06
N LEU A 28 -6.98 -14.60 10.36
CA LEU A 28 -7.06 -14.69 8.89
C LEU A 28 -8.47 -15.02 8.40
N LYS A 29 -9.19 -15.92 9.08
CA LYS A 29 -10.57 -16.26 8.74
C LYS A 29 -11.56 -15.12 8.98
N SER A 30 -11.25 -14.20 9.89
CA SER A 30 -12.09 -13.02 10.16
C SER A 30 -12.01 -11.97 9.05
N LEU A 31 -10.93 -11.95 8.28
CA LEU A 31 -10.78 -11.04 7.14
C LEU A 31 -11.91 -11.24 6.12
N SER A 32 -12.41 -10.16 5.57
CA SER A 32 -13.46 -10.19 4.55
C SER A 32 -13.24 -9.11 3.50
N VAL A 33 -13.65 -9.41 2.30
CA VAL A 33 -13.69 -8.46 1.18
C VAL A 33 -15.14 -8.36 0.72
N SER A 34 -15.67 -7.16 0.61
CA SER A 34 -16.98 -6.93 0.03
C SER A 34 -16.85 -6.84 -1.49
N SER A 35 -17.60 -7.69 -2.21
CA SER A 35 -17.63 -7.62 -3.67
C SER A 35 -18.22 -6.30 -4.19
N ASP A 36 -19.01 -5.59 -3.37
CA ASP A 36 -19.52 -4.26 -3.71
C ASP A 36 -18.41 -3.23 -3.84
N ASP A 37 -17.29 -3.38 -3.11
CA ASP A 37 -16.12 -2.51 -3.22
C ASP A 37 -15.45 -2.61 -4.58
N PHE A 38 -15.43 -3.80 -5.16
CA PHE A 38 -14.77 -4.10 -6.43
C PHE A 38 -15.73 -4.26 -7.59
N SER A 39 -17.02 -4.02 -7.38
CA SER A 39 -18.01 -3.98 -8.46
C SER A 39 -17.66 -2.88 -9.46
N ILE A 40 -17.58 -3.22 -10.75
CA ILE A 40 -17.24 -2.27 -11.83
C ILE A 40 -18.33 -1.24 -12.11
N THR A 41 -19.52 -1.42 -11.52
CA THR A 41 -20.68 -0.53 -11.71
C THR A 41 -21.13 0.20 -10.45
N ASN A 42 -20.64 -0.22 -9.27
CA ASN A 42 -20.99 0.42 -8.01
C ASN A 42 -20.18 1.71 -7.81
N LYS A 43 -20.80 2.86 -8.06
CA LYS A 43 -20.15 4.18 -7.93
C LYS A 43 -19.80 4.57 -6.49
N ASP A 44 -20.36 3.88 -5.52
CA ASP A 44 -20.05 4.05 -4.09
C ASP A 44 -18.99 3.05 -3.62
N GLY A 45 -18.53 2.14 -4.49
CA GLY A 45 -17.45 1.20 -4.25
C GLY A 45 -16.06 1.85 -4.38
N LEU A 46 -15.03 1.04 -4.15
CA LEU A 46 -13.65 1.51 -4.22
C LEU A 46 -13.13 1.57 -5.65
N LEU A 47 -13.52 0.63 -6.52
CA LEU A 47 -12.96 0.43 -7.85
C LEU A 47 -13.66 1.27 -8.93
N ALA A 48 -14.99 1.21 -9.04
CA ALA A 48 -15.72 1.82 -10.16
C ALA A 48 -15.45 3.32 -10.37
N PRO A 49 -15.26 4.15 -9.32
CA PRO A 49 -14.92 5.56 -9.48
C PRO A 49 -13.56 5.81 -10.14
N ILE A 50 -12.65 4.82 -10.09
CA ILE A 50 -11.29 4.92 -10.67
C ILE A 50 -11.28 4.45 -12.14
N LEU A 51 -12.27 3.66 -12.57
CA LEU A 51 -12.36 3.10 -13.94
C LEU A 51 -12.75 4.16 -14.97
N ILE A 52 -11.99 5.23 -15.04
CA ILE A 52 -12.14 6.33 -16.00
C ILE A 52 -10.76 6.74 -16.56
N PRO A 53 -10.68 7.33 -17.77
CA PRO A 53 -9.45 7.98 -18.22
C PRO A 53 -9.03 9.07 -17.24
N ARG A 54 -7.79 8.99 -16.75
CA ARG A 54 -7.28 9.82 -15.64
C ARG A 54 -5.85 10.30 -15.86
N VAL A 55 -5.57 10.67 -17.11
CA VAL A 55 -4.26 11.26 -17.51
C VAL A 55 -3.95 12.47 -16.63
N PRO A 56 -2.70 12.66 -16.17
CA PRO A 56 -2.31 13.79 -15.32
C PRO A 56 -2.74 15.15 -15.87
N GLY A 57 -3.22 16.02 -14.98
CA GLY A 57 -3.71 17.35 -15.33
C GLY A 57 -5.08 17.40 -15.99
N THR A 58 -5.82 16.29 -16.11
CA THR A 58 -7.16 16.24 -16.70
C THR A 58 -8.27 16.24 -15.62
N PRO A 59 -9.52 16.56 -16.01
CA PRO A 59 -10.65 16.44 -15.09
C PRO A 59 -10.89 15.02 -14.55
N GLY A 60 -10.52 13.97 -15.31
CA GLY A 60 -10.61 12.58 -14.84
C GLY A 60 -9.63 12.31 -13.71
N ASN A 61 -8.39 12.74 -13.85
CA ASN A 61 -7.38 12.66 -12.79
C ASN A 61 -7.85 13.39 -11.52
N ALA A 62 -8.37 14.62 -11.63
CA ALA A 62 -8.89 15.37 -10.50
C ALA A 62 -10.06 14.67 -9.79
N LYS A 63 -10.97 14.01 -10.54
CA LYS A 63 -12.09 13.24 -9.95
C LYS A 63 -11.60 12.01 -9.13
N VAL A 64 -10.56 11.35 -9.60
CA VAL A 64 -10.01 10.21 -8.89
C VAL A 64 -9.32 10.66 -7.59
N ILE A 65 -8.58 11.77 -7.61
CA ILE A 65 -8.03 12.38 -6.39
C ILE A 65 -9.17 12.76 -5.41
N GLU A 66 -10.27 13.31 -5.90
CA GLU A 66 -11.44 13.63 -5.08
C GLU A 66 -12.07 12.37 -4.46
N HIS A 67 -12.15 11.25 -5.21
CA HIS A 67 -12.61 9.97 -4.69
C HIS A 67 -11.73 9.49 -3.53
N PHE A 68 -10.41 9.50 -3.67
CA PHE A 68 -9.48 9.14 -2.60
C PHE A 68 -9.63 10.04 -1.37
N HIS A 69 -9.68 11.35 -1.58
CA HIS A 69 -9.86 12.31 -0.49
C HIS A 69 -11.17 12.04 0.27
N ASN A 70 -12.29 11.86 -0.45
CA ASN A 70 -13.59 11.60 0.15
C ASN A 70 -13.61 10.25 0.89
N PHE A 71 -12.96 9.22 0.33
CA PHE A 71 -12.86 7.92 0.98
C PHE A 71 -12.20 8.04 2.36
N PHE A 72 -11.01 8.64 2.44
CA PHE A 72 -10.30 8.79 3.73
C PHE A 72 -11.06 9.73 4.67
N THR A 73 -11.52 10.88 4.20
CA THR A 73 -12.20 11.86 5.05
C THR A 73 -13.48 11.29 5.68
N ASN A 74 -14.26 10.53 4.91
CA ASN A 74 -15.57 10.03 5.37
C ASN A 74 -15.49 8.71 6.13
N ASN A 75 -14.52 7.85 5.81
CA ASN A 75 -14.46 6.50 6.38
C ASN A 75 -13.29 6.30 7.35
N LEU A 76 -12.21 7.05 7.21
CA LEU A 76 -10.96 6.87 7.94
C LEU A 76 -10.43 8.21 8.49
N PRO A 77 -11.20 8.90 9.37
CA PRO A 77 -10.88 10.28 9.80
C PRO A 77 -9.58 10.39 10.60
N GLU A 78 -9.08 9.28 11.13
CA GLU A 78 -7.81 9.24 11.85
C GLU A 78 -6.57 9.20 10.93
N TRP A 79 -6.77 9.07 9.61
CA TRP A 79 -5.70 9.14 8.64
C TRP A 79 -5.42 10.60 8.25
N ARG A 80 -4.18 11.00 8.35
CA ARG A 80 -3.72 12.32 7.93
C ARG A 80 -3.51 12.33 6.41
N ILE A 81 -4.26 13.19 5.72
CA ILE A 81 -4.15 13.36 4.27
C ILE A 81 -3.18 14.51 3.97
N SER A 82 -2.31 14.30 3.00
CA SER A 82 -1.47 15.33 2.42
C SER A 82 -1.31 15.12 0.91
N PHE A 83 -0.81 16.14 0.22
CA PHE A 83 -0.56 16.12 -1.21
C PHE A 83 0.86 16.60 -1.48
N GLN A 84 1.53 15.94 -2.41
CA GLN A 84 2.75 16.48 -2.99
C GLN A 84 2.43 16.92 -4.42
N ASN A 85 2.73 18.17 -4.75
CA ASN A 85 2.42 18.77 -6.04
C ASN A 85 3.73 19.08 -6.76
N SER A 86 3.76 18.75 -8.04
CA SER A 86 4.86 19.08 -8.93
C SER A 86 4.33 19.45 -10.33
N SER A 87 5.20 19.95 -11.18
CA SER A 87 4.90 20.17 -12.58
C SER A 87 6.11 19.87 -13.45
N SER A 88 5.86 19.45 -14.68
CA SER A 88 6.91 19.21 -15.66
C SER A 88 6.38 19.40 -17.09
N THR A 89 7.25 19.79 -17.99
CA THR A 89 6.95 19.64 -19.42
C THR A 89 7.06 18.18 -19.82
N THR A 90 6.15 17.75 -20.70
CA THR A 90 6.16 16.39 -21.26
C THR A 90 6.36 16.43 -22.77
N PRO A 91 6.78 15.32 -23.42
CA PRO A 91 6.98 15.30 -24.86
C PRO A 91 5.76 15.72 -25.68
N THR A 92 4.54 15.55 -25.13
CA THR A 92 3.27 15.86 -25.81
C THR A 92 2.65 17.18 -25.38
N SER A 93 3.22 17.87 -24.37
CA SER A 93 2.63 19.09 -23.80
C SER A 93 2.82 20.36 -24.64
N GLY A 94 3.63 20.30 -25.71
CA GLY A 94 3.94 21.47 -26.53
C GLY A 94 4.65 22.59 -25.76
N GLY A 95 5.45 22.24 -24.78
CA GLY A 95 6.20 23.15 -23.93
C GLY A 95 5.39 23.76 -22.76
N LYS A 96 4.16 23.31 -22.56
CA LYS A 96 3.36 23.68 -21.39
C LYS A 96 3.67 22.74 -20.22
N GLU A 97 3.60 23.26 -19.02
CA GLU A 97 3.69 22.42 -17.84
C GLU A 97 2.41 21.61 -17.62
N VAL A 98 2.58 20.34 -17.29
CA VAL A 98 1.55 19.42 -16.83
C VAL A 98 1.70 19.30 -15.32
N PRO A 99 0.62 19.53 -14.55
CA PRO A 99 0.66 19.32 -13.11
C PRO A 99 0.55 17.83 -12.78
N PHE A 100 1.30 17.41 -11.75
CA PHE A 100 1.24 16.10 -11.12
C PHE A 100 0.93 16.27 -9.64
N ARG A 101 0.08 15.40 -9.11
CA ARG A 101 -0.37 15.51 -7.73
C ARG A 101 -0.45 14.16 -7.05
N ASN A 102 0.57 13.81 -6.32
CA ASN A 102 0.57 12.60 -5.49
C ASN A 102 -0.38 12.76 -4.30
N PHE A 103 -1.16 11.70 -4.03
CA PHE A 103 -2.02 11.60 -2.85
C PHE A 103 -1.33 10.76 -1.79
N ILE A 104 -1.30 11.26 -0.55
CA ILE A 104 -0.63 10.62 0.57
C ILE A 104 -1.59 10.55 1.74
N ALA A 105 -1.83 9.35 2.28
CA ALA A 105 -2.57 9.17 3.52
C ALA A 105 -1.72 8.40 4.51
N THR A 106 -1.59 8.90 5.73
CA THR A 106 -0.69 8.36 6.76
C THR A 106 -1.44 8.07 8.05
N ARG A 107 -1.19 6.91 8.63
CA ARG A 107 -1.73 6.46 9.91
C ARG A 107 -0.57 6.12 10.84
N ASP A 108 -0.33 6.98 11.79
CA ASP A 108 0.72 6.88 12.80
C ASP A 108 0.13 6.66 14.19
N PRO A 109 0.88 6.14 15.17
CA PRO A 109 0.44 6.05 16.56
C PRO A 109 0.04 7.44 17.12
N PRO A 110 -1.09 7.57 17.84
CA PRO A 110 -1.66 8.88 18.20
C PRO A 110 -0.80 9.69 19.19
N TRP A 111 0.11 9.04 19.90
CA TRP A 111 1.03 9.71 20.83
C TRP A 111 2.27 10.30 20.15
N VAL A 112 2.60 9.86 18.94
CA VAL A 112 3.75 10.40 18.20
C VAL A 112 3.32 11.69 17.53
N LYS A 113 3.96 12.78 17.91
CA LYS A 113 3.64 14.13 17.38
C LYS A 113 4.77 14.77 16.59
N GLY A 114 5.94 14.14 16.60
CA GLY A 114 7.13 14.62 15.90
C GLY A 114 7.25 14.02 14.49
N GLU A 115 7.73 14.81 13.54
CA GLU A 115 8.15 14.28 12.25
C GLU A 115 9.44 13.47 12.44
N GLY A 116 9.54 12.35 11.70
CA GLY A 116 10.74 11.50 11.70
C GLY A 116 10.86 10.50 12.84
N GLU A 117 9.77 10.22 13.57
CA GLU A 117 9.77 9.27 14.70
C GLU A 117 9.06 7.93 14.38
N VAL A 118 8.52 7.77 13.18
CA VAL A 118 7.73 6.59 12.81
C VAL A 118 8.29 5.95 11.57
N GLY A 119 8.65 4.67 11.66
CA GLY A 119 8.93 3.82 10.51
C GLY A 119 7.61 3.38 9.85
N ARG A 120 7.52 3.41 8.52
CA ARG A 120 6.26 3.19 7.82
C ARG A 120 6.34 2.10 6.77
N LEU A 121 5.33 1.22 6.79
CA LEU A 121 5.01 0.43 5.61
C LEU A 121 4.33 1.35 4.61
N ALA A 122 4.98 1.65 3.49
CA ALA A 122 4.39 2.37 2.39
C ALA A 122 3.72 1.38 1.43
N LEU A 123 2.39 1.48 1.29
CA LEU A 123 1.58 0.75 0.32
C LEU A 123 1.34 1.66 -0.88
N VAL A 124 1.80 1.26 -2.05
CA VAL A 124 2.00 2.16 -3.19
C VAL A 124 1.36 1.61 -4.47
N ALA A 125 0.74 2.47 -5.25
CA ALA A 125 0.32 2.24 -6.63
C ALA A 125 0.26 3.58 -7.37
N HIS A 126 0.41 3.58 -8.71
CA HIS A 126 0.10 4.76 -9.47
C HIS A 126 -1.39 4.82 -9.77
N PHE A 127 -1.93 6.03 -9.89
CA PHE A 127 -3.35 6.18 -10.17
C PHE A 127 -3.65 6.89 -11.49
N ASP A 128 -2.67 7.43 -12.17
CA ASP A 128 -2.86 8.00 -13.49
C ASP A 128 -3.13 6.91 -14.54
N SER A 129 -3.51 7.30 -15.73
CA SER A 129 -3.68 6.41 -16.87
C SER A 129 -3.01 6.97 -18.09
N LYS A 130 -2.59 6.09 -18.97
CA LYS A 130 -1.91 6.41 -20.22
C LYS A 130 -2.71 7.34 -21.12
N LEU A 131 -2.01 8.25 -21.82
CA LEU A 131 -2.61 9.13 -22.81
C LEU A 131 -3.05 8.35 -24.09
N THR A 132 -2.36 7.29 -24.42
CA THR A 132 -2.59 6.47 -25.62
C THR A 132 -2.59 4.99 -25.26
N PRO A 133 -3.59 4.20 -25.69
CA PRO A 133 -4.66 4.52 -26.64
C PRO A 133 -5.70 5.50 -26.08
N LYS A 134 -6.40 6.21 -26.97
CA LYS A 134 -7.42 7.18 -26.57
C LYS A 134 -8.50 6.54 -25.70
N ASN A 135 -8.85 7.22 -24.61
CA ASN A 135 -9.78 6.74 -23.57
C ASN A 135 -9.27 5.49 -22.83
N PHE A 136 -7.96 5.30 -22.75
CA PHE A 136 -7.37 4.25 -21.95
C PHE A 136 -7.79 4.36 -20.48
N ILE A 137 -8.30 3.27 -19.91
CA ILE A 137 -8.75 3.21 -18.52
C ILE A 137 -7.62 2.71 -17.62
N GLY A 138 -6.84 1.70 -18.05
CA GLY A 138 -5.84 1.07 -17.21
C GLY A 138 -6.48 0.44 -15.95
N ALA A 139 -7.32 -0.58 -16.16
CA ALA A 139 -8.02 -1.21 -15.06
C ALA A 139 -7.08 -2.08 -14.21
N THR A 140 -6.19 -2.84 -14.87
CA THR A 140 -5.08 -3.52 -14.19
C THR A 140 -3.92 -2.56 -13.92
N ASP A 141 -3.81 -1.48 -14.68
CA ASP A 141 -2.70 -0.53 -14.83
C ASP A 141 -3.11 0.91 -14.40
N SER A 142 -3.25 1.30 -13.13
CA SER A 142 -3.29 0.51 -11.91
C SER A 142 -4.52 0.86 -11.07
N ALA A 143 -5.75 0.91 -11.72
CA ALA A 143 -6.98 1.23 -11.00
C ALA A 143 -7.33 0.16 -9.93
N ALA A 144 -7.20 -1.13 -10.28
CA ALA A 144 -7.45 -2.21 -9.34
C ALA A 144 -6.44 -2.21 -8.18
N PRO A 145 -5.11 -2.07 -8.40
CA PRO A 145 -4.16 -1.83 -7.33
C PRO A 145 -4.53 -0.68 -6.39
N CYS A 146 -4.92 0.48 -6.91
CA CYS A 146 -5.39 1.59 -6.07
C CYS A 146 -6.56 1.18 -5.17
N ALA A 147 -7.59 0.51 -5.73
CA ALA A 147 -8.74 0.05 -4.95
C ALA A 147 -8.35 -0.99 -3.88
N MET A 148 -7.39 -1.88 -4.17
CA MET A 148 -6.82 -2.83 -3.20
C MET A 148 -6.17 -2.11 -2.02
N LEU A 149 -5.44 -1.02 -2.27
CA LEU A 149 -4.81 -0.22 -1.20
C LEU A 149 -5.82 0.52 -0.34
N LEU A 150 -6.90 1.06 -0.93
CA LEU A 150 -8.00 1.65 -0.16
C LEU A 150 -8.66 0.61 0.75
N HIS A 151 -8.89 -0.61 0.22
CA HIS A 151 -9.41 -1.74 1.00
C HIS A 151 -8.48 -2.10 2.15
N ALA A 152 -7.17 -2.21 1.90
CA ALA A 152 -6.17 -2.54 2.92
C ALA A 152 -6.13 -1.48 4.04
N ALA A 153 -6.14 -0.19 3.68
CA ALA A 153 -6.19 0.90 4.64
C ALA A 153 -7.40 0.78 5.58
N ARG A 154 -8.61 0.54 5.03
CA ARG A 154 -9.82 0.34 5.81
C ARG A 154 -9.77 -0.94 6.64
N GLY A 155 -9.19 -2.00 6.09
CA GLY A 155 -9.11 -3.31 6.73
C GLY A 155 -8.25 -3.34 8.00
N VAL A 156 -7.24 -2.48 8.09
CA VAL A 156 -6.34 -2.42 9.26
C VAL A 156 -6.70 -1.32 10.26
N ASP A 157 -7.50 -0.32 9.90
CA ASP A 157 -7.68 0.91 10.70
C ASP A 157 -8.25 0.66 12.10
N ALA A 158 -9.32 -0.13 12.20
CA ALA A 158 -9.92 -0.45 13.49
C ALA A 158 -8.98 -1.24 14.41
N ALA A 159 -8.21 -2.16 13.84
CA ALA A 159 -7.23 -2.97 14.57
C ALA A 159 -6.04 -2.12 15.05
N LEU A 160 -5.55 -1.19 14.23
CA LEU A 160 -4.53 -0.19 14.61
C LEU A 160 -5.01 0.64 15.79
N THR A 161 -6.25 1.16 15.71
CA THR A 161 -6.85 1.95 16.78
C THR A 161 -6.94 1.15 18.08
N ALA A 162 -7.39 -0.12 18.01
CA ALA A 162 -7.50 -0.99 19.17
C ALA A 162 -6.14 -1.34 19.79
N LYS A 163 -5.14 -1.68 18.94
CA LYS A 163 -3.77 -1.95 19.39
C LYS A 163 -3.17 -0.76 20.12
N TRP A 164 -3.23 0.42 19.52
CA TRP A 164 -2.66 1.63 20.10
C TRP A 164 -3.37 2.05 21.38
N ALA A 165 -4.69 1.94 21.45
CA ALA A 165 -5.44 2.19 22.67
C ALA A 165 -5.04 1.21 23.80
N ALA A 166 -4.79 -0.05 23.49
CA ALA A 166 -4.33 -1.04 24.46
C ALA A 166 -2.91 -0.72 24.99
N ILE A 167 -2.00 -0.27 24.13
CA ILE A 167 -0.64 0.16 24.51
C ILE A 167 -0.73 1.37 25.44
N GLU A 168 -1.56 2.37 25.11
CA GLU A 168 -1.76 3.55 25.95
C GLU A 168 -2.33 3.19 27.34
N ALA A 169 -3.34 2.31 27.37
CA ALA A 169 -3.98 1.90 28.63
C ALA A 169 -3.05 1.15 29.58
N LYS A 170 -2.09 0.41 29.05
CA LYS A 170 -1.08 -0.32 29.84
C LYS A 170 0.08 0.55 30.30
N GLY A 171 0.24 1.73 29.73
CA GLY A 171 1.39 2.61 29.96
C GLY A 171 2.70 2.02 29.39
N GLU A 172 2.59 1.09 28.46
CA GLU A 172 3.69 0.39 27.80
C GLU A 172 4.31 1.24 26.65
N ARG A 173 4.24 2.55 26.77
CA ARG A 173 4.96 3.44 25.84
C ARG A 173 6.42 3.49 26.27
N ASP A 174 7.25 2.72 25.58
CA ASP A 174 8.68 2.89 25.71
C ASP A 174 9.14 4.00 24.75
N GLU A 175 9.86 4.98 25.27
CA GLU A 175 10.46 6.06 24.45
C GLU A 175 11.52 5.51 23.48
N PHE A 176 11.92 4.25 23.67
CA PHE A 176 12.92 3.57 22.85
C PHE A 176 12.33 2.54 21.89
N ASP A 177 11.00 2.32 21.91
CA ASP A 177 10.36 1.41 20.95
C ASP A 177 10.27 2.05 19.56
N GLU A 178 10.62 1.29 18.54
CA GLU A 178 10.40 1.67 17.15
C GLU A 178 8.90 1.83 16.90
N HIS A 179 8.48 3.04 16.59
CA HIS A 179 7.08 3.30 16.25
C HIS A 179 6.81 2.94 14.80
N LYS A 180 5.81 2.09 14.59
CA LYS A 180 5.38 1.68 13.25
C LYS A 180 4.10 2.37 12.84
N GLY A 181 4.04 2.80 11.58
CA GLY A 181 2.87 3.36 10.94
C GLY A 181 2.61 2.74 9.56
N VAL A 182 1.50 3.14 8.95
CA VAL A 182 1.15 2.77 7.57
C VAL A 182 0.96 4.03 6.75
N GLN A 183 1.44 4.01 5.52
CA GLN A 183 1.27 5.10 4.58
C GLN A 183 0.77 4.57 3.24
N ILE A 184 -0.26 5.21 2.70
CA ILE A 184 -0.75 4.97 1.34
C ILE A 184 -0.17 6.06 0.45
N LEU A 185 0.52 5.65 -0.61
CA LEU A 185 1.04 6.54 -1.65
C LEU A 185 0.34 6.21 -2.96
N LEU A 186 -0.54 7.11 -3.44
CA LEU A 186 -1.13 7.00 -4.76
C LEU A 186 -0.43 8.03 -5.65
N LEU A 187 0.42 7.53 -6.53
CA LEU A 187 1.36 8.33 -7.30
C LEU A 187 0.76 8.74 -8.65
N ASP A 188 1.11 9.93 -9.11
CA ASP A 188 0.58 10.53 -10.34
C ASP A 188 1.68 10.65 -11.39
N GLY A 189 1.38 10.29 -12.62
CA GLY A 189 2.32 10.44 -13.73
C GLY A 189 3.41 9.37 -13.75
N GLU A 190 3.07 8.14 -13.45
CA GLU A 190 3.91 6.97 -13.73
C GLU A 190 4.07 6.80 -15.23
N GLU A 191 2.95 6.89 -15.96
CA GLU A 191 2.83 6.60 -17.37
C GLU A 191 3.58 7.58 -18.28
N ALA A 192 4.31 7.02 -19.25
CA ALA A 192 4.96 7.83 -20.27
C ALA A 192 3.95 8.53 -21.20
N PHE A 193 4.17 9.81 -21.49
CA PHE A 193 3.34 10.56 -22.44
C PHE A 193 3.63 10.21 -23.90
N ALA A 194 4.84 9.75 -24.21
CA ALA A 194 5.24 9.33 -25.54
C ALA A 194 6.00 8.01 -25.53
N THR A 195 7.13 7.95 -24.86
CA THR A 195 8.00 6.77 -24.83
C THR A 195 8.66 6.66 -23.47
N TRP A 196 8.60 5.49 -22.86
CA TRP A 196 9.21 5.23 -21.57
C TRP A 196 10.70 5.55 -21.58
N THR A 197 11.08 6.50 -20.77
CA THR A 197 12.47 6.92 -20.52
C THR A 197 12.56 7.46 -19.10
N HIS A 198 13.77 7.60 -18.57
CA HIS A 198 14.00 8.21 -17.25
C HIS A 198 13.53 9.67 -17.12
N THR A 199 13.16 10.33 -18.23
CA THR A 199 12.61 11.70 -18.23
C THR A 199 11.15 11.76 -18.70
N ASP A 200 10.62 10.70 -19.29
CA ASP A 200 9.21 10.59 -19.72
C ASP A 200 8.59 9.36 -19.08
N SER A 201 8.57 9.33 -17.76
CA SER A 201 7.88 8.37 -16.89
C SER A 201 8.07 8.77 -15.43
N VAL A 202 7.35 8.16 -14.52
CA VAL A 202 7.45 8.25 -13.06
C VAL A 202 7.62 9.67 -12.53
N TYR A 203 6.89 10.62 -13.12
CA TYR A 203 7.02 12.07 -12.85
C TYR A 203 6.75 12.38 -11.38
N GLY A 204 5.63 11.88 -10.84
CA GLY A 204 5.25 12.11 -9.45
C GLY A 204 6.17 11.40 -8.46
N ALA A 205 6.51 10.13 -8.71
CA ALA A 205 7.44 9.37 -7.89
C ALA A 205 8.80 10.04 -7.78
N ARG A 206 9.34 10.51 -8.91
CA ARG A 206 10.62 11.22 -8.96
C ARG A 206 10.58 12.51 -8.15
N ALA A 207 9.54 13.33 -8.37
CA ALA A 207 9.38 14.60 -7.66
C ALA A 207 9.21 14.40 -6.15
N LEU A 208 8.45 13.38 -5.74
CA LEU A 208 8.25 13.04 -4.33
C LEU A 208 9.56 12.56 -3.67
N ALA A 209 10.29 11.67 -4.33
CA ALA A 209 11.54 11.16 -3.82
C ALA A 209 12.60 12.27 -3.67
N GLU A 210 12.68 13.20 -4.62
CA GLU A 210 13.58 14.37 -4.58
C GLU A 210 13.21 15.34 -3.44
N GLU A 211 11.91 15.62 -3.27
CA GLU A 211 11.41 16.47 -2.18
C GLU A 211 11.72 15.84 -0.82
N TRP A 212 11.41 14.55 -0.65
CA TRP A 212 11.59 13.85 0.61
C TRP A 212 13.08 13.65 0.97
N GLU A 213 13.96 13.50 0.00
CA GLU A 213 15.42 13.44 0.24
C GLU A 213 15.94 14.72 0.87
N THR A 214 15.40 15.87 0.45
CA THR A 214 15.86 17.21 0.88
C THR A 214 15.07 17.77 2.05
N THR A 215 13.93 17.19 2.39
CA THR A 215 13.11 17.60 3.53
C THR A 215 13.68 17.01 4.82
N MET A 216 14.37 17.85 5.60
CA MET A 216 14.99 17.39 6.84
C MET A 216 13.99 17.39 7.99
N ASN A 217 13.91 16.28 8.69
CA ASN A 217 13.21 16.18 9.97
C ASN A 217 13.92 17.01 11.06
N PRO A 218 13.24 17.31 12.18
CA PRO A 218 13.89 18.02 13.30
C PRO A 218 15.17 17.34 13.75
N ALA A 219 16.12 18.13 14.25
CA ALA A 219 17.34 17.58 14.81
C ALA A 219 17.01 16.58 15.93
N MET A 220 17.70 15.45 15.96
CA MET A 220 17.52 14.33 16.90
C MET A 220 16.29 13.41 16.61
N SER A 221 15.56 13.63 15.51
CA SER A 221 14.58 12.63 15.06
C SER A 221 15.25 11.31 14.70
N THR A 222 14.53 10.21 14.88
CA THR A 222 14.99 8.84 14.56
C THR A 222 15.35 8.71 13.08
N PHE A 223 14.53 9.29 12.21
CA PHE A 223 14.78 9.32 10.77
C PHE A 223 15.14 10.73 10.32
N ARG A 224 16.19 10.85 9.52
CA ARG A 224 16.72 12.15 9.07
C ARG A 224 15.78 12.88 8.11
N ASN A 225 15.05 12.13 7.28
CA ASN A 225 14.11 12.65 6.29
C ASN A 225 12.98 11.64 6.06
N PRO A 226 11.90 12.01 5.33
CA PRO A 226 10.78 11.10 5.09
C PRO A 226 11.13 9.82 4.32
N LEU A 227 12.17 9.81 3.47
CA LEU A 227 12.60 8.59 2.76
C LEU A 227 13.15 7.54 3.73
N GLU A 228 13.96 7.97 4.71
CA GLU A 228 14.54 7.07 5.72
C GLU A 228 13.47 6.46 6.63
N SER A 229 12.30 7.09 6.73
CA SER A 229 11.16 6.56 7.49
C SER A 229 10.34 5.50 6.75
N ILE A 230 10.69 5.17 5.51
CA ILE A 230 10.04 4.06 4.78
C ILE A 230 10.79 2.77 5.10
N ASP A 231 10.17 1.92 5.92
CA ASP A 231 10.73 0.60 6.27
C ASP A 231 10.62 -0.39 5.11
N LEU A 232 9.53 -0.31 4.34
CA LEU A 232 9.30 -1.09 3.13
C LEU A 232 8.37 -0.33 2.19
N PHE A 233 8.75 -0.22 0.93
CA PHE A 233 7.96 0.32 -0.16
C PHE A 233 7.33 -0.84 -0.93
N LEU A 234 6.07 -1.18 -0.60
CA LEU A 234 5.30 -2.23 -1.26
C LEU A 234 4.52 -1.63 -2.42
N LEU A 235 5.01 -1.85 -3.63
CA LEU A 235 4.40 -1.36 -4.88
C LEU A 235 3.56 -2.45 -5.53
N LEU A 236 2.29 -2.14 -5.78
CA LEU A 236 1.37 -2.98 -6.53
C LEU A 236 1.15 -2.39 -7.92
N ASP A 237 1.38 -3.18 -8.96
CA ASP A 237 1.11 -2.79 -10.33
C ASP A 237 0.66 -3.97 -11.18
N LEU A 238 -0.10 -3.70 -12.25
CA LEU A 238 -0.61 -4.67 -13.25
C LEU A 238 -1.39 -5.85 -12.64
N LEU A 239 -2.06 -5.66 -11.52
CA LEU A 239 -2.84 -6.70 -10.85
C LEU A 239 -4.32 -6.64 -11.24
N GLY A 240 -4.97 -7.83 -11.30
CA GLY A 240 -6.40 -7.96 -11.59
C GLY A 240 -6.72 -8.76 -12.85
N SER A 241 -5.72 -9.26 -13.57
CA SER A 241 -5.92 -10.27 -14.60
C SER A 241 -5.88 -11.68 -14.03
N SER A 242 -6.53 -12.63 -14.70
CA SER A 242 -6.51 -14.04 -14.32
C SER A 242 -5.09 -14.62 -14.33
N HIS A 243 -4.81 -15.51 -13.40
CA HIS A 243 -3.56 -16.28 -13.30
C HIS A 243 -2.30 -15.40 -13.25
N PRO A 244 -2.22 -14.39 -12.38
CA PRO A 244 -1.00 -13.59 -12.25
C PRO A 244 0.12 -14.46 -11.69
N ALA A 245 1.31 -14.34 -12.27
CA ALA A 245 2.53 -14.97 -11.78
C ALA A 245 3.49 -13.84 -11.36
N VAL A 246 3.67 -13.64 -10.07
CA VAL A 246 4.51 -12.57 -9.52
C VAL A 246 5.82 -13.16 -9.02
N PRO A 247 6.95 -12.92 -9.68
CA PRO A 247 8.25 -13.39 -9.21
C PRO A 247 8.81 -12.50 -8.10
N SER A 248 9.80 -12.99 -7.39
CA SER A 248 10.58 -12.20 -6.45
C SER A 248 11.70 -11.46 -7.17
N TYR A 249 11.63 -10.13 -7.23
CA TYR A 249 12.55 -9.31 -8.00
C TYR A 249 13.85 -9.00 -7.27
N PHE A 250 13.79 -8.72 -5.96
CA PHE A 250 14.91 -8.19 -5.19
C PHE A 250 15.37 -9.15 -4.10
N LYS A 251 16.67 -9.48 -4.09
CA LYS A 251 17.28 -10.34 -3.08
C LYS A 251 17.20 -9.73 -1.68
N THR A 252 17.37 -8.43 -1.57
CA THR A 252 17.39 -7.70 -0.28
C THR A 252 16.06 -7.74 0.45
N THR A 253 14.95 -7.79 -0.28
CA THR A 253 13.59 -7.79 0.26
C THR A 253 12.86 -9.11 0.03
N HIS A 254 13.56 -10.16 -0.38
CA HIS A 254 12.97 -11.48 -0.59
C HIS A 254 12.31 -12.04 0.69
N TRP A 255 12.81 -11.69 1.85
CA TRP A 255 12.19 -12.04 3.12
C TRP A 255 10.75 -11.50 3.23
N ALA A 256 10.50 -10.26 2.79
CA ALA A 256 9.16 -9.67 2.76
C ALA A 256 8.26 -10.36 1.72
N TYR A 257 8.82 -10.70 0.54
CA TYR A 257 8.14 -11.51 -0.45
C TYR A 257 7.72 -12.87 0.11
N LYS A 258 8.62 -13.58 0.83
CA LYS A 258 8.30 -14.86 1.51
C LYS A 258 7.19 -14.72 2.53
N ASN A 259 7.19 -13.64 3.30
CA ASN A 259 6.12 -13.37 4.25
C ASN A 259 4.77 -13.18 3.53
N MET A 260 4.74 -12.40 2.45
CA MET A 260 3.51 -12.22 1.64
C MET A 260 3.05 -13.52 0.96
N ALA A 261 3.98 -14.34 0.47
CA ALA A 261 3.67 -15.68 -0.07
C ALA A 261 3.11 -16.62 1.00
N SER A 262 3.63 -16.56 2.22
CA SER A 262 3.08 -17.31 3.36
C SER A 262 1.66 -16.86 3.72
N VAL A 263 1.38 -15.56 3.64
CA VAL A 263 0.01 -15.02 3.79
C VAL A 263 -0.92 -15.63 2.73
N GLU A 264 -0.54 -15.59 1.45
CA GLU A 264 -1.32 -16.18 0.36
C GLU A 264 -1.60 -17.67 0.61
N GLU A 265 -0.57 -18.45 0.94
CA GLU A 265 -0.69 -19.89 1.19
C GLU A 265 -1.68 -20.19 2.34
N ARG A 266 -1.58 -19.44 3.46
CA ARG A 266 -2.47 -19.62 4.61
C ARG A 266 -3.91 -19.22 4.30
N LEU A 267 -4.13 -18.15 3.56
CA LEU A 267 -5.45 -17.72 3.10
C LEU A 267 -6.08 -18.77 2.16
N ARG A 268 -5.29 -19.36 1.23
CA ARG A 268 -5.76 -20.46 0.37
C ARG A 268 -6.12 -21.70 1.18
N LYS A 269 -5.29 -22.12 2.12
CA LYS A 269 -5.58 -23.23 3.04
C LYS A 269 -6.84 -23.00 3.88
N ALA A 270 -7.10 -21.74 4.26
CA ALA A 270 -8.31 -21.34 4.98
C ALA A 270 -9.54 -21.19 4.07
N ASN A 271 -9.42 -21.41 2.76
CA ASN A 271 -10.47 -21.21 1.74
C ASN A 271 -11.03 -19.77 1.74
N LYS A 272 -10.17 -18.79 1.96
CA LYS A 272 -10.53 -17.35 1.98
C LYS A 272 -10.36 -16.71 0.62
N LEU A 273 -9.52 -17.25 -0.25
CA LEU A 273 -9.32 -16.77 -1.62
C LEU A 273 -10.35 -17.43 -2.57
N LYS A 274 -10.83 -16.62 -3.51
CA LYS A 274 -11.90 -16.99 -4.46
C LYS A 274 -11.37 -17.58 -5.75
N SER A 275 -10.24 -17.03 -6.24
CA SER A 275 -9.67 -17.44 -7.51
C SER A 275 -9.16 -18.88 -7.47
N LYS A 276 -9.43 -19.60 -8.55
CA LYS A 276 -8.96 -20.98 -8.72
C LYS A 276 -7.76 -20.97 -9.66
N VAL A 277 -6.57 -21.01 -9.08
CA VAL A 277 -5.31 -21.05 -9.83
C VAL A 277 -4.54 -22.33 -9.49
N ASP A 278 -3.78 -22.84 -10.45
CA ASP A 278 -2.84 -23.92 -10.19
C ASP A 278 -1.58 -23.31 -9.53
N GLY A 279 -1.43 -23.53 -8.23
CA GLY A 279 -0.34 -22.97 -7.43
C GLY A 279 -0.69 -21.63 -6.77
N ASN A 280 0.34 -20.83 -6.49
CA ASN A 280 0.25 -19.53 -5.86
C ASN A 280 0.59 -18.41 -6.84
N PHE A 281 0.08 -17.21 -6.60
CA PHE A 281 0.48 -15.99 -7.31
C PHE A 281 1.96 -15.67 -7.06
N LEU A 282 2.38 -15.83 -5.79
CA LEU A 282 3.74 -15.60 -5.31
C LEU A 282 4.52 -16.93 -5.27
N TRP A 283 4.93 -17.39 -6.43
CA TRP A 283 5.44 -18.74 -6.65
C TRP A 283 6.94 -18.95 -6.34
N GLU A 284 7.71 -17.88 -6.15
CA GLU A 284 9.16 -17.93 -5.91
C GLU A 284 9.54 -17.86 -4.42
N ALA A 285 8.66 -18.27 -3.51
CA ALA A 285 8.93 -18.21 -2.06
C ALA A 285 10.17 -19.02 -1.64
N GLU A 286 10.47 -20.12 -2.35
CA GLU A 286 11.61 -21.00 -2.06
C GLU A 286 12.92 -20.56 -2.74
N LYS A 287 12.92 -19.42 -3.46
CA LYS A 287 14.11 -18.87 -4.10
C LYS A 287 15.21 -18.58 -3.08
N ASP A 288 16.45 -18.89 -3.43
CA ASP A 288 17.60 -18.74 -2.56
C ASP A 288 18.67 -17.79 -3.13
N GLU A 289 19.79 -17.68 -2.44
CA GLU A 289 20.87 -16.76 -2.83
C GLU A 289 21.62 -17.16 -4.11
N HIS A 290 21.49 -18.42 -4.55
CA HIS A 290 22.13 -18.93 -5.76
C HIS A 290 21.23 -18.76 -7.00
N ASP A 291 19.96 -18.42 -6.79
CA ASP A 291 19.00 -18.20 -7.87
C ASP A 291 19.27 -16.90 -8.62
N ARG A 292 18.73 -16.84 -9.84
CA ARG A 292 18.82 -15.64 -10.65
C ARG A 292 17.79 -14.59 -10.18
N TRP A 293 18.29 -13.41 -9.88
CA TRP A 293 17.48 -12.26 -9.47
C TRP A 293 17.29 -11.31 -10.65
N ALA A 294 16.07 -10.88 -10.90
CA ALA A 294 15.69 -10.04 -12.03
C ALA A 294 15.40 -8.58 -11.61
N GLY A 295 15.85 -8.19 -10.43
CA GLY A 295 15.69 -6.81 -9.94
C GLY A 295 16.23 -5.77 -10.93
N GLY A 296 15.45 -4.70 -11.17
CA GLY A 296 15.81 -3.65 -12.11
C GLY A 296 15.54 -3.96 -13.60
N MET A 297 14.94 -5.10 -13.93
CA MET A 297 14.52 -5.40 -15.31
C MET A 297 13.17 -4.77 -15.67
N ILE A 298 12.33 -4.47 -14.68
CA ILE A 298 11.07 -3.77 -14.84
C ILE A 298 11.22 -2.45 -14.10
N GLU A 299 11.15 -1.35 -14.83
CA GLU A 299 11.16 0.01 -14.27
C GLU A 299 9.74 0.43 -13.91
N ASP A 300 9.58 1.16 -12.80
CA ASP A 300 8.30 1.58 -12.26
C ASP A 300 8.56 2.67 -11.19
N ASP A 301 7.55 3.15 -10.50
CA ASP A 301 7.58 4.19 -9.45
C ASP A 301 8.58 3.93 -8.31
N HIS A 302 9.01 2.68 -8.12
CA HIS A 302 10.03 2.36 -7.11
C HIS A 302 11.44 2.88 -7.45
N ILE A 303 11.76 3.10 -8.73
CA ILE A 303 13.12 3.44 -9.16
C ILE A 303 13.71 4.66 -8.44
N PRO A 304 13.03 5.82 -8.35
CA PRO A 304 13.58 6.98 -7.68
C PRO A 304 13.77 6.79 -6.17
N PHE A 305 12.96 5.95 -5.53
CA PHE A 305 13.09 5.60 -4.11
C PHE A 305 14.22 4.61 -3.86
N MET A 306 14.31 3.55 -4.67
CA MET A 306 15.39 2.55 -4.61
C MET A 306 16.76 3.19 -4.83
N ALA A 307 16.88 4.14 -5.75
CA ALA A 307 18.11 4.89 -5.99
C ALA A 307 18.60 5.69 -4.76
N ARG A 308 17.71 5.92 -3.80
CA ARG A 308 17.94 6.62 -2.52
C ARG A 308 17.99 5.70 -1.31
N GLY A 309 18.05 4.38 -1.55
CA GLY A 309 18.27 3.38 -0.52
C GLY A 309 17.01 2.87 0.19
N VAL A 310 15.82 3.15 -0.35
CA VAL A 310 14.56 2.60 0.16
C VAL A 310 14.43 1.12 -0.24
N ASP A 311 14.07 0.28 0.71
CA ASP A 311 13.82 -1.16 0.48
C ASP A 311 12.49 -1.36 -0.28
N ILE A 312 12.54 -2.11 -1.39
CA ILE A 312 11.42 -2.27 -2.32
C ILE A 312 10.87 -3.71 -2.32
N LEU A 313 9.56 -3.85 -2.16
CA LEU A 313 8.82 -5.06 -2.51
C LEU A 313 7.90 -4.74 -3.70
N HIS A 314 8.30 -5.16 -4.90
CA HIS A 314 7.59 -4.90 -6.14
C HIS A 314 6.68 -6.09 -6.49
N ILE A 315 5.39 -5.90 -6.46
CA ILE A 315 4.35 -6.89 -6.76
C ILE A 315 3.75 -6.57 -8.13
N ILE A 316 4.42 -7.07 -9.17
CA ILE A 316 4.03 -6.92 -10.57
C ILE A 316 4.15 -8.29 -11.26
N PRO A 317 3.16 -8.74 -12.07
CA PRO A 317 3.24 -10.04 -12.72
C PRO A 317 4.25 -10.06 -13.86
N SER A 318 4.83 -11.22 -14.09
CA SER A 318 5.65 -11.48 -15.27
C SER A 318 5.32 -12.89 -15.80
N PRO A 319 4.78 -13.01 -17.05
CA PRO A 319 4.59 -11.95 -18.04
C PRO A 319 3.48 -10.94 -17.63
N PHE A 320 3.51 -9.76 -18.24
CA PHE A 320 2.48 -8.74 -18.08
C PHE A 320 1.11 -9.23 -18.59
N PRO A 321 -0.01 -8.70 -18.09
CA PRO A 321 -1.35 -9.02 -18.56
C PRO A 321 -1.49 -8.81 -20.08
N ALA A 322 -2.21 -9.70 -20.74
CA ALA A 322 -2.43 -9.59 -22.20
C ALA A 322 -3.20 -8.31 -22.61
N VAL A 323 -3.90 -7.70 -21.66
CA VAL A 323 -4.63 -6.44 -21.85
C VAL A 323 -3.75 -5.21 -21.71
N TRP A 324 -2.54 -5.35 -21.17
CA TRP A 324 -1.60 -4.26 -20.90
C TRP A 324 -1.41 -3.33 -22.10
N HIS A 325 -1.56 -2.04 -21.88
CA HIS A 325 -1.46 -0.97 -22.87
C HIS A 325 -2.39 -1.12 -24.09
N THR A 326 -3.50 -1.85 -23.93
CA THR A 326 -4.55 -1.97 -24.96
C THR A 326 -5.87 -1.35 -24.47
N SER A 327 -6.78 -1.06 -25.38
CA SER A 327 -8.12 -0.58 -25.02
C SER A 327 -8.97 -1.60 -24.25
N LYS A 328 -8.46 -2.82 -24.07
CA LYS A 328 -9.09 -3.89 -23.30
C LYS A 328 -8.65 -3.89 -21.83
N ASP A 329 -7.76 -3.03 -21.42
CA ASP A 329 -7.47 -2.83 -20.01
C ASP A 329 -8.56 -1.96 -19.36
N ASP A 330 -9.73 -2.53 -19.24
CA ASP A 330 -10.96 -1.93 -18.72
C ASP A 330 -11.62 -2.83 -17.67
N GLY A 331 -12.70 -2.34 -17.03
CA GLY A 331 -13.37 -3.07 -15.97
C GLY A 331 -13.96 -4.43 -16.40
N GLU A 332 -14.35 -4.58 -17.67
CA GLU A 332 -14.99 -5.83 -18.17
C GLU A 332 -13.96 -6.97 -18.33
N HIS A 333 -12.67 -6.64 -18.40
CA HIS A 333 -11.59 -7.61 -18.56
C HIS A 333 -10.84 -7.91 -17.24
N LEU A 334 -11.28 -7.33 -16.12
CA LEU A 334 -10.78 -7.71 -14.79
C LEU A 334 -11.34 -9.07 -14.37
N ASP A 335 -10.49 -9.88 -13.77
CA ASP A 335 -10.90 -11.03 -12.97
C ASP A 335 -11.12 -10.57 -11.52
N LEU A 336 -12.39 -10.31 -11.18
CA LEU A 336 -12.74 -9.74 -9.87
C LEU A 336 -12.41 -10.66 -8.70
N ASP A 337 -12.43 -11.98 -8.90
CA ASP A 337 -11.99 -12.93 -7.87
C ASP A 337 -10.49 -12.73 -7.56
N VAL A 338 -9.68 -12.51 -8.59
CA VAL A 338 -8.23 -12.21 -8.43
C VAL A 338 -8.03 -10.84 -7.78
N VAL A 339 -8.83 -9.82 -8.14
CA VAL A 339 -8.78 -8.48 -7.53
C VAL A 339 -9.05 -8.56 -6.03
N GLU A 340 -10.11 -9.28 -5.65
CA GLU A 340 -10.49 -9.45 -4.25
C GLU A 340 -9.45 -10.27 -3.46
N ASP A 341 -8.85 -11.28 -4.09
CA ASP A 341 -7.79 -12.08 -3.49
C ASP A 341 -6.55 -11.22 -3.18
N TRP A 342 -6.12 -10.38 -4.12
CA TRP A 342 -5.00 -9.46 -3.88
C TRP A 342 -5.31 -8.41 -2.81
N ALA A 343 -6.55 -7.90 -2.77
CA ALA A 343 -6.97 -6.99 -1.70
C ALA A 343 -6.87 -7.67 -0.32
N MET A 344 -7.29 -8.94 -0.22
CA MET A 344 -7.19 -9.71 1.02
C MET A 344 -5.75 -10.03 1.40
N ILE A 345 -4.90 -10.44 0.45
CA ILE A 345 -3.48 -10.74 0.67
C ILE A 345 -2.76 -9.47 1.16
N THR A 346 -2.99 -8.33 0.50
CA THR A 346 -2.37 -7.05 0.87
C THR A 346 -2.81 -6.60 2.26
N THR A 347 -4.11 -6.74 2.59
CA THR A 347 -4.64 -6.43 3.93
C THR A 347 -4.01 -7.29 5.00
N ALA A 348 -3.93 -8.61 4.78
CA ALA A 348 -3.34 -9.53 5.74
C ALA A 348 -1.84 -9.27 5.92
N PHE A 349 -1.10 -9.00 4.84
CA PHE A 349 0.32 -8.64 4.91
C PHE A 349 0.53 -7.35 5.73
N ALA A 350 -0.26 -6.31 5.48
CA ALA A 350 -0.19 -5.07 6.24
C ALA A 350 -0.53 -5.29 7.72
N ALA A 351 -1.53 -6.14 8.03
CA ALA A 351 -1.89 -6.47 9.39
C ALA A 351 -0.77 -7.23 10.13
N GLU A 352 -0.08 -8.16 9.45
CA GLU A 352 1.08 -8.88 10.01
C GLU A 352 2.29 -7.95 10.19
N TRP A 353 2.54 -7.04 9.24
CA TRP A 353 3.57 -6.02 9.37
C TRP A 353 3.36 -5.14 10.59
N MET A 354 2.12 -4.73 10.80
CA MET A 354 1.71 -3.91 11.95
C MET A 354 1.47 -4.71 13.23
N GLU A 355 1.72 -6.04 13.22
CA GLU A 355 1.57 -6.93 14.38
C GLU A 355 0.18 -6.84 15.02
N LEU A 356 -0.87 -6.97 14.20
CA LEU A 356 -2.25 -6.79 14.62
C LEU A 356 -2.93 -8.07 15.12
N GLU A 357 -2.16 -9.14 15.41
CA GLU A 357 -2.72 -10.35 16.02
C GLU A 357 -3.43 -10.02 17.34
N GLY A 358 -4.64 -10.56 17.51
CA GLY A 358 -5.50 -10.27 18.66
C GLY A 358 -6.32 -8.98 18.55
N TYR A 359 -6.10 -8.16 17.50
CA TYR A 359 -6.86 -6.93 17.27
C TYR A 359 -7.70 -6.98 15.98
N MET A 360 -7.48 -7.99 15.10
CA MET A 360 -8.19 -8.16 13.83
C MET A 360 -9.59 -8.76 13.98
N GLN A 361 -10.10 -8.95 15.18
CA GLN A 361 -11.43 -9.56 15.38
C GLN A 361 -12.52 -8.60 14.93
N GLY A 362 -13.29 -9.02 13.93
CA GLY A 362 -14.55 -8.41 13.58
C GLY A 362 -15.54 -8.58 14.72
N ASP A 363 -15.71 -7.52 15.46
CA ASP A 363 -16.91 -6.99 16.10
C ASP A 363 -16.44 -5.95 17.10
N ALA A 364 -16.59 -4.69 16.75
CA ALA A 364 -16.52 -3.62 17.75
C ALA A 364 -17.51 -4.00 18.86
N PRO A 365 -17.15 -3.88 20.17
CA PRO A 365 -18.10 -4.09 21.23
C PRO A 365 -19.29 -3.18 20.94
N GLN A 366 -20.45 -3.78 20.66
CA GLN A 366 -21.70 -3.03 20.63
C GLN A 366 -21.85 -2.40 22.01
N THR A 367 -21.64 -1.11 22.10
CA THR A 367 -22.03 -0.33 23.26
C THR A 367 -23.54 -0.34 23.34
N SER A 368 -24.09 -1.45 23.81
CA SER A 368 -25.45 -1.51 24.30
C SER A 368 -25.49 -0.87 25.68
N ASP A 369 -25.49 0.44 25.71
CA ASP A 369 -25.92 1.17 26.93
C ASP A 369 -27.02 2.18 26.54
N LYS A 370 -28.16 1.62 26.14
CA LYS A 370 -29.43 2.32 26.31
C LYS A 370 -29.82 2.17 27.75
N ARG A 371 -29.34 3.05 28.60
CA ARG A 371 -30.00 3.29 29.91
C ARG A 371 -31.41 3.75 29.61
N SER A 372 -32.37 2.83 29.81
CA SER A 372 -33.78 3.14 29.98
C SER A 372 -33.91 4.01 31.21
N VAL A 373 -34.12 5.30 31.04
CA VAL A 373 -34.63 6.17 32.07
C VAL A 373 -36.09 5.72 32.35
N VAL A 374 -36.23 4.96 33.40
CA VAL A 374 -37.56 4.69 33.97
C VAL A 374 -37.97 5.98 34.71
N GLU A 375 -38.84 6.76 34.10
CA GLU A 375 -39.62 7.77 34.79
C GLU A 375 -40.56 7.07 35.78
N ASN A 376 -40.18 7.07 37.05
CA ASN A 376 -41.12 6.78 38.13
C ASN A 376 -41.94 8.04 38.39
N GLY A 377 -43.12 8.09 37.81
CA GLY A 377 -44.17 8.99 38.28
C GLY A 377 -44.56 8.63 39.70
N LYS A 378 -44.46 9.56 40.62
CA LYS A 378 -45.27 9.61 41.82
C LYS A 378 -46.06 10.90 41.80
N SER A 379 -47.34 10.73 41.51
CA SER A 379 -48.42 11.59 41.96
C SER A 379 -48.51 11.46 43.48
N GLU A 380 -48.64 12.58 44.19
CA GLU A 380 -49.57 12.73 45.31
C GLU A 380 -49.50 14.16 45.83
N LEU A 381 -50.75 14.74 45.84
CA LEU A 381 -51.31 15.84 46.64
C LEU A 381 -50.84 17.26 46.41
#